data_4bafa8834eecc0ed067122a819f8842d
#
_entry.id   4bafa8834eecc0ed067122a819f8842d
#
_cell.length_a   1.000
_cell.length_b   1.000
_cell.length_c   1.000
_cell.angle_alpha   90.00
_cell.angle_beta   90.00
_cell.angle_gamma   90.00
#
_symmetry.space_group_name_H-M   'P 1'
#
loop_
_entity.id
_entity.type
_entity.pdbx_description
1 polymer ?
#
loop_
_entity_poly.entity_id
_entity_poly.type
_entity_poly.pdbx_seq_one_letter_code
_entity_poly.pdbx_strand_id
1 'polypeptide(L)'
;MTSQPAPDSPDLSLRAFQQLIRERYHETDSARGVPGTFMWLIEEVGELATSLQDCAPERNPSQADLDNLEEEFADVLAWLTTLANIAGVDLAAAVSKYTDPTRVEGVKH
;
A
#
# COMPACT_ATOMS: atom_id res chain seq x y z
N MET A 1 3.35 -7.66 -18.49
CA MET A 1 2.34 -6.74 -17.98
C MET A 1 2.55 -6.36 -16.54
N THR A 2 2.91 -7.26 -15.70
CA THR A 2 3.13 -6.96 -14.29
C THR A 2 4.54 -6.46 -14.04
N SER A 3 4.67 -5.58 -13.05
CA SER A 3 5.96 -5.16 -12.54
C SER A 3 6.65 -6.34 -11.86
N GLN A 4 7.94 -6.50 -12.14
CA GLN A 4 8.77 -7.51 -11.50
C GLN A 4 9.89 -6.82 -10.74
N PRO A 5 10.25 -7.28 -9.54
CA PRO A 5 11.39 -6.72 -8.83
C PRO A 5 12.66 -6.84 -9.68
N ALA A 6 13.48 -5.81 -9.69
CA ALA A 6 14.77 -5.90 -10.35
C ALA A 6 15.63 -6.93 -9.62
N PRO A 7 16.46 -7.71 -10.33
CA PRO A 7 17.28 -8.76 -9.69
C PRO A 7 18.19 -8.25 -8.59
N ASP A 8 18.61 -6.97 -8.68
CA ASP A 8 19.49 -6.33 -7.71
C ASP A 8 18.75 -5.49 -6.68
N SER A 9 17.41 -5.45 -6.72
CA SER A 9 16.62 -4.74 -5.71
C SER A 9 16.70 -5.48 -4.38
N PRO A 10 16.95 -4.77 -3.28
CA PRO A 10 16.90 -5.41 -1.97
C PRO A 10 15.47 -5.83 -1.63
N ASP A 11 15.33 -6.98 -0.99
CA ASP A 11 14.07 -7.37 -0.43
C ASP A 11 13.73 -6.45 0.73
N LEU A 12 12.57 -5.83 0.68
CA LEU A 12 12.11 -4.91 1.72
C LEU A 12 11.01 -5.59 2.53
N SER A 13 11.26 -5.78 3.83
CA SER A 13 10.24 -6.32 4.70
C SER A 13 9.14 -5.30 4.94
N LEU A 14 7.95 -5.81 5.27
CA LEU A 14 6.82 -4.95 5.64
C LEU A 14 7.17 -4.08 6.85
N ARG A 15 7.86 -4.65 7.82
CA ARG A 15 8.29 -3.91 9.02
C ARG A 15 9.27 -2.79 8.65
N ALA A 16 10.23 -3.06 7.77
CA ALA A 16 11.19 -2.05 7.35
C ALA A 16 10.51 -0.92 6.59
N PHE A 17 9.54 -1.22 5.75
CA PHE A 17 8.78 -0.20 5.04
C PHE A 17 7.97 0.66 6.02
N GLN A 18 7.29 0.03 6.97
CA GLN A 18 6.51 0.75 7.98
C GLN A 18 7.41 1.69 8.81
N GLN A 19 8.59 1.20 9.18
CA GLN A 19 9.57 2.01 9.90
C GLN A 19 10.06 3.20 9.08
N LEU A 20 10.33 2.98 7.79
CA LEU A 20 10.75 4.05 6.88
C LEU A 20 9.71 5.15 6.78
N ILE A 21 8.44 4.79 6.60
CA ILE A 21 7.34 5.75 6.51
C ILE A 21 7.20 6.51 7.84
N ARG A 22 7.33 5.83 8.96
CA ARG A 22 7.27 6.45 10.27
C ARG A 22 8.37 7.48 10.46
N GLU A 23 9.60 7.13 10.12
CA GLU A 23 10.75 8.02 10.28
C GLU A 23 10.61 9.30 9.46
N ARG A 24 10.07 9.18 8.25
CA ARG A 24 9.94 10.32 7.33
C ARG A 24 8.77 11.23 7.65
N TYR A 25 7.63 10.67 8.08
CA TYR A 25 6.37 11.39 8.05
C TYR A 25 5.60 11.41 9.36
N HIS A 26 6.06 10.72 10.42
CA HIS A 26 5.25 10.54 11.64
C HIS A 26 4.79 11.85 12.27
N GLU A 27 5.65 12.85 12.31
CA GLU A 27 5.30 14.14 12.90
C GLU A 27 4.13 14.79 12.14
N THR A 28 4.23 14.86 10.82
CA THR A 28 3.17 15.41 9.98
C THR A 28 1.92 14.55 10.03
N ASP A 29 2.09 13.23 9.97
CA ASP A 29 0.99 12.28 9.98
C ASP A 29 0.21 12.33 11.28
N SER A 30 0.90 12.39 12.42
CA SER A 30 0.26 12.47 13.74
C SER A 30 -0.52 13.77 13.91
N ALA A 31 0.01 14.87 13.39
CA ALA A 31 -0.68 16.17 13.45
C ALA A 31 -1.97 16.16 12.61
N ARG A 32 -1.97 15.47 11.45
CA ARG A 32 -3.16 15.34 10.61
C ARG A 32 -4.22 14.42 11.24
N GLY A 33 -3.77 13.35 11.90
CA GLY A 33 -4.64 12.41 12.60
C GLY A 33 -5.32 11.38 11.68
N VAL A 34 -6.07 10.48 12.31
CA VAL A 34 -6.73 9.36 11.62
C VAL A 34 -7.77 9.81 10.60
N PRO A 35 -8.72 10.73 10.92
CA PRO A 35 -9.74 11.09 9.95
C PRO A 35 -9.18 11.70 8.67
N GLY A 36 -8.25 12.64 8.78
CA GLY A 36 -7.64 13.27 7.61
C GLY A 36 -6.80 12.30 6.79
N THR A 37 -6.08 11.40 7.44
CA THR A 37 -5.28 10.37 6.78
C THR A 37 -6.19 9.39 6.05
N PHE A 38 -7.29 8.98 6.67
CA PHE A 38 -8.24 8.06 6.02
C PHE A 38 -8.85 8.68 4.76
N MET A 39 -9.16 9.97 4.80
CA MET A 39 -9.69 10.66 3.62
C MET A 39 -8.70 10.63 2.46
N TRP A 40 -7.41 10.87 2.74
CA TRP A 40 -6.37 10.77 1.72
C TRP A 40 -6.21 9.36 1.18
N LEU A 41 -6.28 8.36 2.07
CA LEU A 41 -6.22 6.95 1.65
C LEU A 41 -7.36 6.64 0.67
N ILE A 42 -8.57 7.07 0.97
CA ILE A 42 -9.75 6.82 0.11
C ILE A 42 -9.59 7.52 -1.24
N GLU A 43 -9.03 8.73 -1.26
CA GLU A 43 -8.75 9.42 -2.52
C GLU A 43 -7.75 8.63 -3.38
N GLU A 44 -6.68 8.11 -2.78
CA GLU A 44 -5.70 7.31 -3.49
C GLU A 44 -6.28 5.98 -3.97
N VAL A 45 -7.18 5.37 -3.20
CA VAL A 45 -7.91 4.18 -3.65
C VAL A 45 -8.74 4.48 -4.90
N GLY A 46 -9.35 5.67 -4.95
CA GLY A 46 -10.08 6.11 -6.15
C GLY A 46 -9.16 6.27 -7.36
N GLU A 47 -7.98 6.84 -7.16
CA GLU A 47 -6.98 6.98 -8.23
C GLU A 47 -6.48 5.62 -8.71
N LEU A 48 -6.27 4.69 -7.77
CA LEU A 48 -5.92 3.31 -8.12
C LEU A 48 -7.01 2.66 -8.96
N ALA A 49 -8.27 2.86 -8.60
CA ALA A 49 -9.40 2.31 -9.36
C ALA A 49 -9.40 2.83 -10.80
N THR A 50 -9.17 4.13 -10.99
CA THR A 50 -9.09 4.71 -12.33
C THR A 50 -7.92 4.12 -13.12
N SER A 51 -6.76 4.01 -12.49
CA SER A 51 -5.57 3.45 -13.14
C SER A 51 -5.77 1.99 -13.52
N LEU A 52 -6.45 1.20 -12.68
CA LEU A 52 -6.78 -0.19 -13.00
C LEU A 52 -7.68 -0.28 -14.24
N GLN A 53 -8.64 0.64 -14.38
CA GLN A 53 -9.49 0.70 -15.57
C GLN A 53 -8.67 1.05 -16.81
N ASP A 54 -7.76 2.00 -16.70
CA ASP A 54 -6.91 2.42 -17.81
C ASP A 54 -5.96 1.31 -18.26
N CYS A 55 -5.62 0.40 -17.36
CA CYS A 55 -4.73 -0.73 -17.63
C CYS A 55 -5.47 -2.01 -18.00
N ALA A 56 -6.79 -1.96 -18.21
CA ALA A 56 -7.55 -3.13 -18.66
C ALA A 56 -6.99 -3.61 -19.99
N PRO A 57 -6.80 -4.94 -20.19
CA PRO A 57 -6.17 -5.47 -21.40
C PRO A 57 -6.81 -5.00 -22.70
N GLU A 58 -8.13 -4.85 -22.73
CA GLU A 58 -8.88 -4.41 -23.90
C GLU A 58 -8.62 -2.95 -24.28
N ARG A 59 -8.00 -2.18 -23.39
CA ARG A 59 -7.65 -0.78 -23.66
C ARG A 59 -6.23 -0.61 -24.20
N ASN A 60 -5.47 -1.70 -24.30
CA ASN A 60 -4.09 -1.67 -24.78
C ASN A 60 -3.25 -0.62 -24.04
N PRO A 61 -3.07 -0.77 -22.72
CA PRO A 61 -2.40 0.24 -21.92
C PRO A 61 -0.98 0.53 -22.44
N SER A 62 -0.61 1.81 -22.39
CA SER A 62 0.74 2.26 -22.73
C SER A 62 1.69 1.97 -21.55
N GLN A 63 3.00 2.12 -21.79
CA GLN A 63 3.96 2.00 -20.71
C GLN A 63 3.71 3.07 -19.64
N ALA A 64 3.30 4.27 -20.03
CA ALA A 64 2.94 5.32 -19.08
C ALA A 64 1.77 4.90 -18.21
N ASP A 65 0.76 4.23 -18.76
CA ASP A 65 -0.38 3.72 -17.98
C ASP A 65 0.09 2.68 -16.97
N LEU A 66 0.97 1.77 -17.36
CA LEU A 66 1.49 0.74 -16.47
C LEU A 66 2.37 1.32 -15.35
N ASP A 67 3.19 2.31 -15.69
CA ASP A 67 4.03 3.01 -14.70
C ASP A 67 3.17 3.75 -13.68
N ASN A 68 2.10 4.38 -14.14
CA ASN A 68 1.16 5.05 -13.26
C ASN A 68 0.47 4.07 -12.32
N LEU A 69 0.14 2.88 -12.81
CA LEU A 69 -0.48 1.85 -11.98
C LEU A 69 0.44 1.44 -10.82
N GLU A 70 1.74 1.26 -11.10
CA GLU A 70 2.72 0.98 -10.03
C GLU A 70 2.74 2.07 -8.99
N GLU A 71 2.74 3.33 -9.43
CA GLU A 71 2.75 4.48 -8.52
C GLU A 71 1.50 4.50 -7.64
N GLU A 72 0.34 4.21 -8.21
CA GLU A 72 -0.90 4.21 -7.45
C GLU A 72 -0.93 3.10 -6.39
N PHE A 73 -0.40 1.92 -6.70
CA PHE A 73 -0.23 0.87 -5.70
C PHE A 73 0.69 1.32 -4.56
N ALA A 74 1.81 1.96 -4.90
CA ALA A 74 2.75 2.45 -3.90
C ALA A 74 2.11 3.51 -3.00
N ASP A 75 1.33 4.42 -3.59
CA ASP A 75 0.67 5.50 -2.86
C ASP A 75 -0.38 4.95 -1.89
N VAL A 76 -1.19 3.99 -2.34
CA VAL A 76 -2.18 3.36 -1.48
C VAL A 76 -1.50 2.64 -0.32
N LEU A 77 -0.43 1.90 -0.60
CA LEU A 77 0.31 1.19 0.44
C LEU A 77 0.94 2.17 1.45
N ALA A 78 1.49 3.28 0.95
CA ALA A 78 2.11 4.29 1.82
C ALA A 78 1.06 4.94 2.74
N TRP A 79 -0.10 5.32 2.22
CA TRP A 79 -1.16 5.92 3.04
C TRP A 79 -1.73 4.93 4.04
N LEU A 80 -1.91 3.67 3.64
CA LEU A 80 -2.36 2.62 4.56
C LEU A 80 -1.34 2.43 5.69
N THR A 81 -0.06 2.43 5.35
CA THR A 81 1.03 2.30 6.33
C THR A 81 1.08 3.48 7.28
N THR A 82 0.88 4.69 6.76
CA THR A 82 0.77 5.91 7.57
C THR A 82 -0.36 5.79 8.58
N LEU A 83 -1.52 5.31 8.14
CA LEU A 83 -2.68 5.13 9.01
C LEU A 83 -2.37 4.11 10.12
N ALA A 84 -1.71 3.01 9.77
CA ALA A 84 -1.27 2.01 10.75
C ALA A 84 -0.32 2.62 11.79
N ASN A 85 0.63 3.46 11.34
CA ASN A 85 1.56 4.13 12.24
C ASN A 85 0.82 5.04 13.25
N ILE A 86 -0.14 5.82 12.78
CA ILE A 86 -0.91 6.71 13.65
C ILE A 86 -1.75 5.90 14.63
N ALA A 87 -2.36 4.82 14.17
CA ALA A 87 -3.23 3.97 14.97
C ALA A 87 -2.46 3.04 15.90
N GLY A 88 -1.13 2.97 15.81
CA GLY A 88 -0.31 2.11 16.63
C GLY A 88 -0.38 0.64 16.27
N VAL A 89 -0.67 0.32 15.00
CA VAL A 89 -0.77 -1.06 14.53
C VAL A 89 0.53 -1.46 13.84
N ASP A 90 1.11 -2.59 14.28
CA ASP A 90 2.27 -3.22 13.62
C ASP A 90 1.75 -4.09 12.47
N LEU A 91 2.00 -3.67 11.23
CA LEU A 91 1.49 -4.37 10.06
C LEU A 91 2.09 -5.77 9.92
N ALA A 92 3.38 -5.94 10.25
CA ALA A 92 4.02 -7.25 10.18
C ALA A 92 3.34 -8.25 11.14
N ALA A 93 2.95 -7.78 12.33
CA ALA A 93 2.20 -8.58 13.27
C ALA A 93 0.77 -8.83 12.79
N ALA A 94 0.14 -7.80 12.22
CA ALA A 94 -1.25 -7.89 11.75
C ALA A 94 -1.41 -8.95 10.65
N VAL A 95 -0.45 -9.04 9.72
CA VAL A 95 -0.54 -10.00 8.61
C VAL A 95 -0.34 -11.44 9.06
N SER A 96 -0.01 -11.70 10.33
CA SER A 96 0.04 -13.06 10.86
C SER A 96 -1.30 -13.79 10.71
N LYS A 97 -2.39 -13.03 10.57
CA LYS A 97 -3.71 -13.58 10.20
C LYS A 97 -3.63 -14.46 8.97
N TYR A 98 -2.74 -14.14 8.04
CA TYR A 98 -2.59 -14.86 6.77
C TYR A 98 -1.36 -15.75 6.74
N THR A 99 -0.33 -15.46 7.53
CA THR A 99 0.93 -16.20 7.49
C THR A 99 0.96 -17.35 8.50
N ASP A 100 0.15 -17.28 9.56
CA ASP A 100 0.05 -18.33 10.58
C ASP A 100 -1.08 -19.28 10.16
N PRO A 101 -0.77 -20.56 9.84
CA PRO A 101 -1.79 -21.51 9.39
C PRO A 101 -2.94 -21.71 10.37
N THR A 102 -2.72 -21.47 11.66
CA THR A 102 -3.75 -21.62 12.68
C THR A 102 -4.72 -20.43 12.75
N ARG A 103 -4.41 -19.33 12.03
CA ARG A 103 -5.17 -18.07 12.10
C ARG A 103 -5.89 -17.69 10.82
N VAL A 104 -5.86 -18.54 9.78
CA VAL A 104 -6.49 -18.19 8.49
C VAL A 104 -8.01 -18.36 8.50
N GLU A 105 -8.58 -18.87 9.58
CA GLU A 105 -10.02 -18.99 9.74
C GLU A 105 -10.67 -17.59 9.70
N GLY A 106 -11.77 -17.47 8.96
CA GLY A 106 -12.47 -16.20 8.80
C GLY A 106 -11.93 -15.30 7.72
N VAL A 107 -10.90 -15.71 6.98
CA VAL A 107 -10.38 -14.95 5.84
C VAL A 107 -11.37 -15.05 4.67
N LYS A 108 -11.64 -13.92 4.03
CA LYS A 108 -12.50 -13.89 2.84
C LYS A 108 -11.77 -14.50 1.65
N HIS A 109 -12.50 -15.24 0.87
CA HIS A 109 -11.98 -15.90 -0.33
C HIS A 109 -12.53 -15.30 -1.62
#